data_99a3f4bf3a3cd53982df1c2a0d3fd3d8
#
_entry.id   99a3f4bf3a3cd53982df1c2a0d3fd3d8
#
_cell.length_a   1.000
_cell.length_b   1.000
_cell.length_c   1.000
_cell.angle_alpha   90.00
_cell.angle_beta   90.00
_cell.angle_gamma   90.00
#
_symmetry.space_group_name_H-M   'P 1'
#
loop_
_entity.id
_entity.type
_entity.pdbx_description
1 polymer ?
#
loop_
_entity_poly.entity_id
_entity_poly.type
_entity_poly.pdbx_seq_one_letter_code
_entity_poly.pdbx_strand_id
1 'polypeptide(L)'
;RALLALFLATAVWLFRCVPTQRNVRWAYALLFGMPLLFFVVLAPYFQTAVMRPSLSARAYLDTYHMFPLLISASIGLLPVTLFESAALVSACLLASVAGLAASGLLFDSSELGWLWILLVASGIGTLAGVSQTALMLQNFRDAATDPLTGLPNRRAGVNLLALQWEQARRNHGPFSVAMIDLDGFKRVNDTHGHEAGDRVLVGFAVRLRETLRAGDSLLRWGGEEFLAVLPGAESHDAVRRLEKMLHECTVLEPDGVPLTFSAGVAERGTDASSNPEALVALADRRMYEAKAAGRASVVAGPT
;
A
#
# COMPACT_ATOMS: atom_id res chain seq x y z
N ARG A 1 -14.39 22.78 -28.33
CA ARG A 1 -14.72 21.40 -28.78
C ARG A 1 -13.45 20.55 -28.93
N ALA A 2 -12.40 21.04 -29.62
CA ALA A 2 -11.14 20.31 -29.81
C ALA A 2 -10.43 20.00 -28.49
N LEU A 3 -10.37 20.94 -27.55
CA LEU A 3 -9.78 20.74 -26.19
C LEU A 3 -10.54 19.70 -25.36
N LEU A 4 -11.87 19.69 -25.44
CA LEU A 4 -12.69 18.69 -24.75
C LEU A 4 -12.46 17.28 -25.34
N ALA A 5 -12.38 17.18 -26.69
CA ALA A 5 -12.09 15.93 -27.36
C ALA A 5 -10.69 15.40 -26.99
N LEU A 6 -9.69 16.27 -26.90
CA LEU A 6 -8.34 15.94 -26.48
C LEU A 6 -8.31 15.47 -25.02
N PHE A 7 -9.03 16.18 -24.12
CA PHE A 7 -9.18 15.80 -22.71
C PHE A 7 -9.82 14.41 -22.56
N LEU A 8 -10.92 14.14 -23.26
CA LEU A 8 -11.58 12.84 -23.23
C LEU A 8 -10.69 11.73 -23.82
N ALA A 9 -9.98 12.00 -24.91
CA ALA A 9 -9.06 11.03 -25.52
C ALA A 9 -7.88 10.69 -24.58
N THR A 10 -7.32 11.71 -23.89
CA THR A 10 -6.24 11.49 -22.91
C THR A 10 -6.73 10.76 -21.67
N ALA A 11 -7.93 11.06 -21.17
CA ALA A 11 -8.56 10.33 -20.07
C ALA A 11 -8.77 8.85 -20.42
N VAL A 12 -9.32 8.55 -21.59
CA VAL A 12 -9.52 7.16 -22.07
C VAL A 12 -8.18 6.43 -22.23
N TRP A 13 -7.14 7.13 -22.74
CA TRP A 13 -5.81 6.54 -22.87
C TRP A 13 -5.21 6.20 -21.50
N LEU A 14 -5.33 7.08 -20.51
CA LEU A 14 -4.85 6.87 -19.13
C LEU A 14 -5.56 5.70 -18.44
N PHE A 15 -6.87 5.55 -18.65
CA PHE A 15 -7.63 4.41 -18.11
C PHE A 15 -7.22 3.05 -18.70
N ARG A 16 -6.63 3.04 -19.91
CA ARG A 16 -6.12 1.82 -20.55
C ARG A 16 -4.67 1.49 -20.18
N CYS A 17 -3.95 2.43 -19.60
CA CYS A 17 -2.56 2.19 -19.18
C CYS A 17 -2.51 1.46 -17.83
N VAL A 18 -1.51 0.58 -17.67
CA VAL A 18 -1.22 -0.04 -16.38
C VAL A 18 -0.98 1.07 -15.33
N PRO A 19 -1.59 1.01 -14.15
CA PRO A 19 -1.48 2.04 -13.12
C PRO A 19 -0.07 2.05 -12.52
N THR A 20 0.85 2.78 -13.14
CA THR A 20 2.16 3.09 -12.58
C THR A 20 2.11 4.45 -11.90
N GLN A 21 2.96 4.69 -10.89
CA GLN A 21 3.05 6.01 -10.24
C GLN A 21 3.25 7.16 -11.25
N ARG A 22 4.01 6.91 -12.31
CA ARG A 22 4.25 7.88 -13.38
C ARG A 22 2.97 8.20 -14.15
N ASN A 23 2.19 7.18 -14.52
CA ASN A 23 0.95 7.35 -15.29
C ASN A 23 -0.13 8.07 -14.45
N VAL A 24 -0.21 7.78 -13.16
CA VAL A 24 -1.12 8.46 -12.22
C VAL A 24 -0.77 9.95 -12.08
N ARG A 25 0.52 10.30 -11.97
CA ARG A 25 0.96 11.70 -11.94
C ARG A 25 0.63 12.45 -13.23
N TRP A 26 0.81 11.83 -14.39
CA TRP A 26 0.41 12.41 -15.66
C TRP A 26 -1.10 12.58 -15.75
N ALA A 27 -1.89 11.62 -15.23
CA ALA A 27 -3.34 11.74 -15.15
C ALA A 27 -3.77 12.98 -14.34
N TYR A 28 -3.16 13.20 -13.19
CA TYR A 28 -3.43 14.40 -12.37
C TYR A 28 -2.99 15.68 -13.08
N ALA A 29 -1.79 15.70 -13.68
CA ALA A 29 -1.31 16.87 -14.41
C ALA A 29 -2.25 17.26 -15.59
N LEU A 30 -2.82 16.30 -16.29
CA LEU A 30 -3.77 16.54 -17.37
C LEU A 30 -5.16 16.90 -16.84
N LEU A 31 -5.65 16.21 -15.81
CA LEU A 31 -6.97 16.46 -15.23
C LEU A 31 -7.10 17.87 -14.65
N PHE A 32 -6.05 18.36 -14.00
CA PHE A 32 -6.04 19.68 -13.37
C PHE A 32 -5.36 20.76 -14.23
N GLY A 33 -4.31 20.42 -14.95
CA GLY A 33 -3.55 21.36 -15.76
C GLY A 33 -4.29 21.87 -16.97
N MET A 34 -5.05 21.01 -17.66
CA MET A 34 -5.81 21.43 -18.84
C MET A 34 -6.94 22.42 -18.52
N PRO A 35 -7.82 22.19 -17.51
CA PRO A 35 -8.81 23.19 -17.12
C PRO A 35 -8.17 24.49 -16.64
N LEU A 36 -7.04 24.43 -15.92
CA LEU A 36 -6.31 25.59 -15.46
C LEU A 36 -5.71 26.40 -16.62
N LEU A 37 -5.12 25.72 -17.61
CA LEU A 37 -4.62 26.35 -18.83
C LEU A 37 -5.75 27.01 -19.62
N PHE A 38 -6.88 26.33 -19.75
CA PHE A 38 -8.07 26.87 -20.39
C PHE A 38 -8.56 28.15 -19.70
N PHE A 39 -8.57 28.14 -18.36
CA PHE A 39 -8.89 29.28 -17.54
C PHE A 39 -7.98 30.48 -17.84
N VAL A 40 -6.66 30.28 -17.85
CA VAL A 40 -5.67 31.34 -18.10
C VAL A 40 -5.77 31.91 -19.54
N VAL A 41 -5.93 30.99 -20.54
CA VAL A 41 -6.02 31.39 -21.95
C VAL A 41 -7.28 32.18 -22.26
N LEU A 42 -8.39 31.91 -21.57
CA LEU A 42 -9.65 32.65 -21.76
C LEU A 42 -9.72 33.96 -20.98
N ALA A 43 -8.87 34.19 -19.99
CA ALA A 43 -8.88 35.42 -19.19
C ALA A 43 -8.95 36.72 -20.04
N PRO A 44 -8.18 36.93 -21.11
CA PRO A 44 -8.25 38.12 -21.94
C PRO A 44 -9.59 38.31 -22.66
N TYR A 45 -10.25 37.21 -23.04
CA TYR A 45 -11.55 37.28 -23.74
C TYR A 45 -12.67 37.77 -22.81
N PHE A 46 -12.55 37.54 -21.50
CA PHE A 46 -13.50 38.01 -20.51
C PHE A 46 -13.39 39.55 -20.27
N GLN A 47 -12.21 40.12 -20.41
CA GLN A 47 -12.07 41.61 -20.38
C GLN A 47 -12.97 42.29 -21.40
N THR A 48 -13.07 41.74 -22.61
CA THR A 48 -13.93 42.30 -23.66
C THR A 48 -15.42 42.14 -23.35
N ALA A 49 -15.79 41.08 -22.59
CA ALA A 49 -17.16 40.82 -22.17
C ALA A 49 -17.59 41.75 -21.00
N VAL A 50 -16.69 42.06 -20.06
CA VAL A 50 -16.91 42.95 -18.92
C VAL A 50 -17.14 44.39 -19.39
N MET A 51 -16.49 44.82 -20.47
CA MET A 51 -16.68 46.17 -21.07
C MET A 51 -18.02 46.31 -21.79
N ARG A 52 -18.78 45.26 -22.01
CA ARG A 52 -20.13 45.29 -22.60
C ARG A 52 -21.13 44.70 -21.58
N PRO A 53 -21.82 45.52 -20.79
CA PRO A 53 -22.73 45.07 -19.74
C PRO A 53 -24.01 44.46 -20.34
N SER A 54 -23.95 43.26 -20.84
CA SER A 54 -25.10 42.45 -21.27
C SER A 54 -25.36 41.36 -20.25
N LEU A 55 -26.61 40.89 -20.15
CA LEU A 55 -26.98 39.77 -19.26
C LEU A 55 -26.15 38.51 -19.56
N SER A 56 -25.84 38.27 -20.82
CA SER A 56 -25.00 37.19 -21.28
C SER A 56 -23.54 37.31 -20.82
N ALA A 57 -22.99 38.52 -20.76
CA ALA A 57 -21.61 38.75 -20.31
C ALA A 57 -21.43 38.42 -18.81
N ARG A 58 -22.42 38.78 -17.98
CA ARG A 58 -22.42 38.41 -16.55
C ARG A 58 -22.51 36.90 -16.34
N ALA A 59 -23.40 36.22 -17.05
CA ALA A 59 -23.50 34.72 -16.98
C ALA A 59 -22.21 34.05 -17.41
N TYR A 60 -21.47 34.59 -18.38
CA TYR A 60 -20.14 34.06 -18.75
C TYR A 60 -19.11 34.26 -17.63
N LEU A 61 -19.10 35.43 -16.97
CA LEU A 61 -18.19 35.72 -15.87
C LEU A 61 -18.44 34.81 -14.68
N ASP A 62 -19.69 34.60 -14.29
CA ASP A 62 -20.08 33.69 -13.20
C ASP A 62 -19.68 32.25 -13.52
N THR A 63 -19.88 31.80 -14.76
CA THR A 63 -19.44 30.47 -15.21
C THR A 63 -17.91 30.33 -15.16
N TYR A 64 -17.17 31.39 -15.48
CA TYR A 64 -15.72 31.42 -15.43
C TYR A 64 -15.19 31.23 -14.01
N HIS A 65 -15.77 31.89 -13.00
CA HIS A 65 -15.39 31.75 -11.59
C HIS A 65 -15.67 30.37 -11.03
N MET A 66 -16.61 29.62 -11.61
CA MET A 66 -16.89 28.23 -11.24
C MET A 66 -15.74 27.24 -11.56
N PHE A 67 -14.89 27.55 -12.54
CA PHE A 67 -13.85 26.60 -12.96
C PHE A 67 -12.81 26.28 -11.86
N PRO A 68 -12.15 27.28 -11.22
CA PRO A 68 -11.22 27.00 -10.12
C PRO A 68 -11.90 26.33 -8.93
N LEU A 69 -13.18 26.68 -8.68
CA LEU A 69 -13.98 26.10 -7.62
C LEU A 69 -14.23 24.59 -7.88
N LEU A 70 -14.61 24.21 -9.10
CA LEU A 70 -14.82 22.83 -9.49
C LEU A 70 -13.52 22.02 -9.40
N ILE A 71 -12.38 22.60 -9.81
CA ILE A 71 -11.08 21.98 -9.69
C ILE A 71 -10.74 21.73 -8.20
N SER A 72 -10.92 22.75 -7.36
CA SER A 72 -10.65 22.66 -5.92
C SER A 72 -11.56 21.64 -5.22
N ALA A 73 -12.84 21.61 -5.56
CA ALA A 73 -13.78 20.62 -5.02
C ALA A 73 -13.41 19.18 -5.45
N SER A 74 -12.91 18.99 -6.68
CA SER A 74 -12.52 17.67 -7.17
C SER A 74 -11.26 17.12 -6.51
N ILE A 75 -10.43 17.94 -5.84
CA ILE A 75 -9.29 17.47 -5.03
C ILE A 75 -9.78 16.52 -3.93
N GLY A 76 -10.93 16.79 -3.31
CA GLY A 76 -11.51 15.96 -2.27
C GLY A 76 -11.96 14.55 -2.73
N LEU A 77 -12.11 14.33 -4.03
CA LEU A 77 -12.49 13.04 -4.60
C LEU A 77 -11.29 12.11 -4.85
N LEU A 78 -10.07 12.64 -4.73
CA LEU A 78 -8.85 11.92 -5.08
C LEU A 78 -7.98 11.70 -3.84
N PRO A 79 -7.33 10.54 -3.73
CA PRO A 79 -6.35 10.28 -2.67
C PRO A 79 -5.06 11.04 -3.00
N VAL A 80 -4.95 12.26 -2.50
CA VAL A 80 -3.80 13.14 -2.71
C VAL A 80 -3.06 13.38 -1.40
N THR A 81 -1.75 13.55 -1.49
CA THR A 81 -0.93 13.96 -0.34
C THR A 81 -1.14 15.45 -0.04
N LEU A 82 -0.82 15.84 1.20
CA LEU A 82 -0.89 17.24 1.59
C LEU A 82 -0.06 18.15 0.66
N PHE A 83 1.12 17.68 0.24
CA PHE A 83 2.00 18.43 -0.66
C PHE A 83 1.39 18.59 -2.07
N GLU A 84 0.81 17.53 -2.62
CA GLU A 84 0.14 17.56 -3.93
C GLU A 84 -1.09 18.48 -3.91
N SER A 85 -1.92 18.40 -2.86
CA SER A 85 -3.06 19.31 -2.70
C SER A 85 -2.61 20.76 -2.56
N ALA A 86 -1.58 21.03 -1.75
CA ALA A 86 -1.06 22.38 -1.58
C ALA A 86 -0.55 22.97 -2.90
N ALA A 87 0.13 22.16 -3.73
CA ALA A 87 0.60 22.56 -5.04
C ALA A 87 -0.57 22.91 -6.00
N LEU A 88 -1.61 22.06 -6.03
CA LEU A 88 -2.79 22.28 -6.85
C LEU A 88 -3.60 23.51 -6.41
N VAL A 89 -3.81 23.65 -5.11
CA VAL A 89 -4.51 24.82 -4.53
C VAL A 89 -3.74 26.10 -4.83
N SER A 90 -2.42 26.09 -4.64
CA SER A 90 -1.58 27.26 -4.96
C SER A 90 -1.66 27.64 -6.44
N ALA A 91 -1.65 26.65 -7.33
CA ALA A 91 -1.80 26.89 -8.78
C ALA A 91 -3.17 27.49 -9.12
N CYS A 92 -4.26 26.99 -8.50
CA CYS A 92 -5.61 27.54 -8.69
C CYS A 92 -5.73 28.98 -8.18
N LEU A 93 -5.19 29.26 -6.99
CA LEU A 93 -5.21 30.61 -6.41
C LEU A 93 -4.39 31.61 -7.24
N LEU A 94 -3.18 31.22 -7.65
CA LEU A 94 -2.32 32.06 -8.49
C LEU A 94 -2.98 32.37 -9.84
N ALA A 95 -3.59 31.36 -10.48
CA ALA A 95 -4.30 31.56 -11.73
C ALA A 95 -5.51 32.50 -11.58
N SER A 96 -6.28 32.37 -10.48
CA SER A 96 -7.43 33.22 -10.18
C SER A 96 -7.00 34.67 -9.91
N VAL A 97 -5.98 34.87 -9.09
CA VAL A 97 -5.41 36.20 -8.82
C VAL A 97 -4.85 36.84 -10.08
N ALA A 98 -4.11 36.06 -10.91
CA ALA A 98 -3.59 36.59 -12.19
C ALA A 98 -4.71 36.97 -13.15
N GLY A 99 -5.78 36.19 -13.23
CA GLY A 99 -6.96 36.49 -14.03
C GLY A 99 -7.65 37.78 -13.58
N LEU A 100 -7.87 37.96 -12.28
CA LEU A 100 -8.45 39.17 -11.71
C LEU A 100 -7.55 40.40 -11.90
N ALA A 101 -6.24 40.25 -11.74
CA ALA A 101 -5.29 41.34 -11.99
C ALA A 101 -5.31 41.79 -13.47
N ALA A 102 -5.34 40.83 -14.39
CA ALA A 102 -5.39 41.08 -15.82
C ALA A 102 -6.70 41.77 -16.23
N SER A 103 -7.82 41.50 -15.54
CA SER A 103 -9.11 42.14 -15.80
C SER A 103 -9.30 43.49 -15.08
N GLY A 104 -8.35 43.91 -14.23
CA GLY A 104 -8.48 45.13 -13.44
C GLY A 104 -9.48 45.05 -12.29
N LEU A 105 -9.98 43.87 -11.98
CA LEU A 105 -11.03 43.62 -10.97
C LEU A 105 -10.48 43.14 -9.62
N LEU A 106 -9.17 43.15 -9.43
CA LEU A 106 -8.51 42.57 -8.25
C LEU A 106 -9.01 43.15 -6.90
N PHE A 107 -9.47 44.38 -6.89
CA PHE A 107 -9.95 45.06 -5.68
C PHE A 107 -11.47 45.26 -5.65
N ASP A 108 -12.21 44.61 -6.56
CA ASP A 108 -13.65 44.59 -6.51
C ASP A 108 -14.15 43.69 -5.37
N SER A 109 -15.06 44.21 -4.54
CA SER A 109 -15.56 43.52 -3.36
C SER A 109 -16.31 42.21 -3.70
N SER A 110 -16.99 42.17 -4.85
CA SER A 110 -17.68 40.98 -5.34
C SER A 110 -16.70 39.89 -5.73
N GLU A 111 -15.59 40.27 -6.34
CA GLU A 111 -14.55 39.33 -6.78
C GLU A 111 -13.73 38.76 -5.61
N LEU A 112 -13.49 39.58 -4.57
CA LEU A 112 -12.87 39.12 -3.32
C LEU A 112 -13.73 38.04 -2.63
N GLY A 113 -15.05 38.09 -2.77
CA GLY A 113 -15.96 37.05 -2.29
C GLY A 113 -15.70 35.67 -2.96
N TRP A 114 -15.48 35.70 -4.27
CA TRP A 114 -15.14 34.46 -5.01
C TRP A 114 -13.81 33.87 -4.60
N LEU A 115 -12.78 34.65 -4.36
CA LEU A 115 -11.49 34.20 -3.85
C LEU A 115 -11.62 33.55 -2.45
N TRP A 116 -12.49 34.15 -1.60
CA TRP A 116 -12.78 33.57 -0.29
C TRP A 116 -13.46 32.19 -0.39
N ILE A 117 -14.48 32.08 -1.25
CA ILE A 117 -15.15 30.78 -1.51
C ILE A 117 -14.17 29.75 -2.05
N LEU A 118 -13.29 30.18 -2.98
CA LEU A 118 -12.26 29.29 -3.54
C LEU A 118 -11.30 28.78 -2.45
N LEU A 119 -10.89 29.66 -1.54
CA LEU A 119 -9.99 29.31 -0.43
C LEU A 119 -10.65 28.29 0.52
N VAL A 120 -11.92 28.54 0.90
CA VAL A 120 -12.69 27.64 1.77
C VAL A 120 -12.91 26.29 1.08
N ALA A 121 -13.34 26.29 -0.19
CA ALA A 121 -13.56 25.06 -0.95
C ALA A 121 -12.27 24.25 -1.11
N SER A 122 -11.14 24.93 -1.35
CA SER A 122 -9.81 24.31 -1.42
C SER A 122 -9.39 23.69 -0.10
N GLY A 123 -9.68 24.36 1.02
CA GLY A 123 -9.42 23.83 2.36
C GLY A 123 -10.21 22.55 2.64
N ILE A 124 -11.51 22.58 2.34
CA ILE A 124 -12.40 21.42 2.49
C ILE A 124 -11.93 20.26 1.57
N GLY A 125 -11.66 20.56 0.30
CA GLY A 125 -11.16 19.56 -0.65
C GLY A 125 -9.83 18.94 -0.22
N THR A 126 -8.90 19.75 0.27
CA THR A 126 -7.61 19.26 0.81
C THR A 126 -7.82 18.35 2.02
N LEU A 127 -8.65 18.77 2.97
CA LEU A 127 -8.94 17.95 4.16
C LEU A 127 -9.58 16.60 3.78
N ALA A 128 -10.54 16.61 2.85
CA ALA A 128 -11.19 15.42 2.36
C ALA A 128 -10.21 14.47 1.65
N GLY A 129 -9.38 15.00 0.74
CA GLY A 129 -8.38 14.20 -0.01
C GLY A 129 -7.31 13.58 0.90
N VAL A 130 -6.81 14.33 1.88
CA VAL A 130 -5.85 13.83 2.88
C VAL A 130 -6.49 12.76 3.77
N SER A 131 -7.73 12.98 4.22
CA SER A 131 -8.48 11.99 5.01
C SER A 131 -8.71 10.70 4.23
N GLN A 132 -9.06 10.81 2.94
CA GLN A 132 -9.24 9.64 2.07
C GLN A 132 -7.93 8.86 1.89
N THR A 133 -6.81 9.55 1.72
CA THR A 133 -5.48 8.93 1.65
C THR A 133 -5.12 8.21 2.94
N ALA A 134 -5.39 8.82 4.10
CA ALA A 134 -5.16 8.22 5.40
C ALA A 134 -6.00 6.94 5.60
N LEU A 135 -7.30 6.99 5.26
CA LEU A 135 -8.19 5.83 5.30
C LEU A 135 -7.74 4.72 4.35
N MET A 136 -7.30 5.07 3.14
CA MET A 136 -6.78 4.10 2.18
C MET A 136 -5.51 3.42 2.70
N LEU A 137 -4.59 4.16 3.29
CA LEU A 137 -3.38 3.62 3.91
C LEU A 137 -3.70 2.73 5.12
N GLN A 138 -4.68 3.12 5.94
CA GLN A 138 -5.14 2.30 7.07
C GLN A 138 -5.75 1.00 6.56
N ASN A 139 -6.69 1.04 5.62
CA ASN A 139 -7.27 -0.14 5.01
C ASN A 139 -6.21 -1.06 4.36
N PHE A 140 -5.17 -0.46 3.77
CA PHE A 140 -4.08 -1.23 3.19
C PHE A 140 -3.24 -1.93 4.28
N ARG A 141 -2.95 -1.25 5.40
CA ARG A 141 -2.25 -1.84 6.55
C ARG A 141 -3.07 -2.97 7.18
N ASP A 142 -4.36 -2.72 7.43
CA ASP A 142 -5.27 -3.72 8.01
C ASP A 142 -5.43 -4.94 7.10
N ALA A 143 -5.41 -4.72 5.76
CA ALA A 143 -5.41 -5.80 4.77
C ALA A 143 -4.05 -6.52 4.62
N ALA A 144 -2.95 -5.99 5.18
CA ALA A 144 -1.60 -6.50 5.04
C ALA A 144 -1.08 -7.24 6.28
N THR A 145 -1.69 -7.02 7.44
CA THR A 145 -1.30 -7.64 8.72
C THR A 145 -2.35 -8.63 9.20
N ASP A 146 -1.90 -9.61 9.94
CA ASP A 146 -2.76 -10.51 10.72
C ASP A 146 -3.16 -9.84 12.03
N PRO A 147 -4.46 -9.66 12.33
CA PRO A 147 -4.90 -8.89 13.48
C PRO A 147 -4.57 -9.57 14.83
N LEU A 148 -4.37 -10.88 14.86
CA LEU A 148 -4.07 -11.61 16.08
C LEU A 148 -2.58 -11.50 16.44
N THR A 149 -1.69 -11.78 15.49
CA THR A 149 -0.24 -11.87 15.77
C THR A 149 0.51 -10.57 15.45
N GLY A 150 -0.11 -9.62 14.73
CA GLY A 150 0.54 -8.41 14.24
C GLY A 150 1.57 -8.65 13.12
N LEU A 151 1.78 -9.90 12.71
CA LEU A 151 2.69 -10.26 11.61
C LEU A 151 2.06 -9.89 10.25
N PRO A 152 2.87 -9.67 9.21
CA PRO A 152 2.36 -9.63 7.85
C PRO A 152 1.57 -10.90 7.54
N ASN A 153 0.41 -10.76 6.92
CA ASN A 153 -0.40 -11.88 6.49
C ASN A 153 0.10 -12.47 5.16
N ARG A 154 -0.49 -13.56 4.72
CA ARG A 154 -0.13 -14.24 3.46
C ARG A 154 -0.13 -13.31 2.26
N ARG A 155 -1.10 -12.39 2.16
CA ARG A 155 -1.20 -11.44 1.04
C ARG A 155 -0.02 -10.47 0.98
N ALA A 156 0.36 -9.91 2.11
CA ALA A 156 1.55 -9.07 2.21
C ALA A 156 2.84 -9.87 2.00
N GLY A 157 2.84 -11.10 2.51
CA GLY A 157 3.95 -12.04 2.43
C GLY A 157 4.36 -12.38 1.00
N VAL A 158 3.41 -12.61 0.10
CA VAL A 158 3.71 -12.90 -1.31
C VAL A 158 4.48 -11.75 -1.97
N ASN A 159 4.07 -10.50 -1.71
CA ASN A 159 4.77 -9.33 -2.26
C ASN A 159 6.17 -9.16 -1.66
N LEU A 160 6.32 -9.37 -0.37
CA LEU A 160 7.59 -9.28 0.34
C LEU A 160 8.56 -10.38 -0.12
N LEU A 161 8.07 -11.59 -0.27
CA LEU A 161 8.82 -12.75 -0.78
C LEU A 161 9.36 -12.45 -2.19
N ALA A 162 8.53 -11.95 -3.11
CA ALA A 162 8.93 -11.59 -4.46
C ALA A 162 10.00 -10.49 -4.47
N LEU A 163 9.85 -9.46 -3.63
CA LEU A 163 10.83 -8.38 -3.52
C LEU A 163 12.19 -8.88 -3.02
N GLN A 164 12.20 -9.67 -1.93
CA GLN A 164 13.42 -10.20 -1.33
C GLN A 164 14.10 -11.24 -2.23
N TRP A 165 13.32 -12.05 -2.96
CA TRP A 165 13.82 -12.97 -3.97
C TRP A 165 14.59 -12.25 -5.07
N GLU A 166 14.01 -11.20 -5.66
CA GLU A 166 14.66 -10.40 -6.71
C GLU A 166 15.92 -9.71 -6.21
N GLN A 167 15.93 -9.29 -4.95
CA GLN A 167 17.09 -8.68 -4.31
C GLN A 167 18.23 -9.71 -4.12
N ALA A 168 17.91 -10.90 -3.61
CA ALA A 168 18.87 -11.99 -3.46
C ALA A 168 19.38 -12.50 -4.81
N ARG A 169 18.52 -12.55 -5.83
CA ARG A 169 18.89 -12.92 -7.20
C ARG A 169 19.92 -11.96 -7.79
N ARG A 170 19.72 -10.64 -7.62
CA ARG A 170 20.66 -9.60 -8.11
C ARG A 170 22.00 -9.65 -7.39
N ASN A 171 22.00 -9.92 -6.10
CA ASN A 171 23.19 -9.95 -5.27
C ASN A 171 23.90 -11.32 -5.28
N HIS A 172 23.37 -12.31 -6.00
CA HIS A 172 23.85 -13.68 -6.00
C HIS A 172 24.02 -14.31 -4.60
N GLY A 173 23.30 -13.75 -3.60
CA GLY A 173 23.34 -14.25 -2.23
C GLY A 173 22.45 -15.47 -2.02
N PRO A 174 22.70 -16.26 -0.95
CA PRO A 174 21.80 -17.34 -0.56
C PRO A 174 20.43 -16.78 -0.16
N PHE A 175 19.42 -17.61 -0.32
CA PHE A 175 18.05 -17.23 0.01
C PHE A 175 17.27 -18.49 0.41
N SER A 176 16.86 -18.54 1.65
CA SER A 176 16.08 -19.65 2.18
C SER A 176 14.68 -19.21 2.61
N VAL A 177 13.75 -20.15 2.58
CA VAL A 177 12.44 -20.02 3.22
C VAL A 177 12.20 -21.20 4.13
N ALA A 178 11.44 -20.99 5.19
CA ALA A 178 10.99 -22.04 6.08
C ALA A 178 9.47 -21.97 6.26
N MET A 179 8.75 -23.03 5.92
CA MET A 179 7.37 -23.23 6.26
C MET A 179 7.29 -23.93 7.61
N ILE A 180 6.51 -23.39 8.52
CA ILE A 180 6.46 -23.81 9.94
C ILE A 180 5.00 -23.98 10.32
N ASP A 181 4.67 -25.07 11.03
CA ASP A 181 3.30 -25.34 11.47
C ASP A 181 3.34 -25.91 12.90
N LEU A 182 2.44 -25.40 13.74
CA LEU A 182 2.29 -25.81 15.13
C LEU A 182 1.74 -27.24 15.26
N ASP A 183 2.45 -28.09 15.95
CA ASP A 183 2.03 -29.47 16.15
C ASP A 183 0.83 -29.57 17.10
N GLY A 184 -0.23 -30.20 16.66
CA GLY A 184 -1.38 -30.49 17.50
C GLY A 184 -2.21 -29.25 17.89
N PHE A 185 -2.08 -28.12 17.21
CA PHE A 185 -2.79 -26.88 17.55
C PHE A 185 -4.31 -27.06 17.62
N LYS A 186 -4.89 -27.90 16.75
CA LYS A 186 -6.31 -28.24 16.83
C LYS A 186 -6.67 -28.85 18.19
N ARG A 187 -5.83 -29.72 18.76
CA ARG A 187 -6.05 -30.29 20.11
C ARG A 187 -6.08 -29.20 21.18
N VAL A 188 -5.20 -28.20 21.08
CA VAL A 188 -5.20 -27.05 22.01
C VAL A 188 -6.55 -26.33 21.96
N ASN A 189 -7.05 -26.03 20.76
CA ASN A 189 -8.36 -25.39 20.58
C ASN A 189 -9.51 -26.25 21.12
N ASP A 190 -9.52 -27.53 20.77
CA ASP A 190 -10.58 -28.46 21.17
C ASP A 190 -10.62 -28.68 22.69
N THR A 191 -9.46 -28.62 23.37
CA THR A 191 -9.34 -28.86 24.81
C THR A 191 -9.51 -27.60 25.65
N HIS A 192 -8.92 -26.46 25.22
CA HIS A 192 -8.80 -25.23 26.01
C HIS A 192 -9.56 -24.02 25.43
N GLY A 193 -10.24 -24.22 24.28
CA GLY A 193 -11.00 -23.19 23.58
C GLY A 193 -10.13 -22.28 22.73
N HIS A 194 -10.77 -21.54 21.82
CA HIS A 194 -10.12 -20.69 20.84
C HIS A 194 -9.29 -19.54 21.44
N GLU A 195 -9.74 -18.95 22.54
CA GLU A 195 -8.99 -17.89 23.22
C GLU A 195 -7.64 -18.38 23.76
N ALA A 196 -7.56 -19.63 24.19
CA ALA A 196 -6.32 -20.23 24.63
C ALA A 196 -5.40 -20.49 23.41
N GLY A 197 -5.93 -21.01 22.32
CA GLY A 197 -5.22 -21.15 21.06
C GLY A 197 -4.69 -19.82 20.52
N ASP A 198 -5.45 -18.76 20.60
CA ASP A 198 -5.03 -17.42 20.20
C ASP A 198 -3.82 -16.93 21.02
N ARG A 199 -3.83 -17.13 22.34
CA ARG A 199 -2.67 -16.82 23.18
C ARG A 199 -1.43 -17.65 22.82
N VAL A 200 -1.61 -18.90 22.49
CA VAL A 200 -0.52 -19.79 22.02
C VAL A 200 0.07 -19.29 20.71
N LEU A 201 -0.77 -18.92 19.73
CA LEU A 201 -0.32 -18.35 18.46
C LEU A 201 0.47 -17.06 18.63
N VAL A 202 0.01 -16.15 19.48
CA VAL A 202 0.71 -14.90 19.78
C VAL A 202 2.06 -15.19 20.45
N GLY A 203 2.08 -16.05 21.47
CA GLY A 203 3.31 -16.44 22.15
C GLY A 203 4.33 -17.09 21.23
N PHE A 204 3.88 -17.98 20.35
CA PHE A 204 4.72 -18.64 19.36
C PHE A 204 5.28 -17.64 18.33
N ALA A 205 4.45 -16.73 17.82
CA ALA A 205 4.88 -15.70 16.88
C ALA A 205 5.99 -14.80 17.45
N VAL A 206 5.88 -14.42 18.74
CA VAL A 206 6.90 -13.64 19.45
C VAL A 206 8.21 -14.42 19.53
N ARG A 207 8.17 -15.68 19.98
CA ARG A 207 9.36 -16.52 20.11
C ARG A 207 10.02 -16.81 18.78
N LEU A 208 9.24 -17.11 17.75
CA LEU A 208 9.77 -17.32 16.40
C LEU A 208 10.44 -16.03 15.87
N ARG A 209 9.86 -14.88 16.15
CA ARG A 209 10.45 -13.58 15.77
C ARG A 209 11.79 -13.33 16.47
N GLU A 210 11.92 -13.68 17.73
CA GLU A 210 13.18 -13.55 18.50
C GLU A 210 14.31 -14.45 17.95
N THR A 211 13.96 -15.56 17.33
CA THR A 211 14.92 -16.51 16.71
C THR A 211 15.48 -15.94 15.39
N LEU A 212 14.78 -15.03 14.75
CA LEU A 212 15.11 -14.48 13.45
C LEU A 212 15.96 -13.22 13.57
N ARG A 213 16.80 -12.95 12.55
CA ARG A 213 17.63 -11.73 12.46
C ARG A 213 16.78 -10.53 12.05
N ALA A 214 17.32 -9.32 12.22
CA ALA A 214 16.63 -8.08 11.81
C ALA A 214 16.32 -8.02 10.30
N GLY A 215 17.10 -8.69 9.45
CA GLY A 215 16.86 -8.77 8.00
C GLY A 215 15.89 -9.86 7.57
N ASP A 216 15.56 -10.79 8.48
CA ASP A 216 14.63 -11.86 8.20
C ASP A 216 13.17 -11.38 8.34
N SER A 217 12.27 -11.99 7.62
CA SER A 217 10.85 -11.67 7.69
C SER A 217 10.05 -12.88 8.15
N LEU A 218 9.11 -12.64 9.06
CA LEU A 218 8.18 -13.64 9.57
C LEU A 218 6.76 -13.23 9.17
N LEU A 219 5.99 -14.19 8.69
CA LEU A 219 4.65 -14.00 8.16
C LEU A 219 3.71 -15.04 8.78
N ARG A 220 2.45 -14.67 9.03
CA ARG A 220 1.41 -15.67 9.28
C ARG A 220 0.83 -16.12 7.94
N TRP A 221 1.10 -17.38 7.58
CA TRP A 221 0.76 -17.91 6.26
C TRP A 221 -0.63 -18.55 6.22
N GLY A 222 -1.03 -19.16 7.32
CA GLY A 222 -2.33 -19.81 7.51
C GLY A 222 -2.85 -19.65 8.95
N GLY A 223 -3.77 -20.50 9.35
CA GLY A 223 -4.35 -20.50 10.69
C GLY A 223 -3.29 -20.70 11.77
N GLU A 224 -2.51 -21.77 11.63
CA GLU A 224 -1.42 -22.19 12.53
C GLU A 224 -0.07 -22.30 11.81
N GLU A 225 -0.02 -21.78 10.56
CA GLU A 225 1.13 -21.84 9.67
C GLU A 225 1.87 -20.49 9.61
N PHE A 226 3.18 -20.55 9.67
CA PHE A 226 4.06 -19.39 9.55
C PHE A 226 5.09 -19.63 8.44
N LEU A 227 5.44 -18.56 7.73
CA LEU A 227 6.51 -18.55 6.74
C LEU A 227 7.63 -17.61 7.20
N ALA A 228 8.83 -18.13 7.36
CA ALA A 228 10.03 -17.34 7.53
C ALA A 228 10.73 -17.16 6.19
N VAL A 229 11.07 -15.93 5.84
CA VAL A 229 11.86 -15.57 4.65
C VAL A 229 13.22 -15.09 5.12
N LEU A 230 14.28 -15.73 4.68
CA LEU A 230 15.62 -15.66 5.24
C LEU A 230 16.64 -15.25 4.16
N PRO A 231 16.70 -13.97 3.77
CA PRO A 231 17.69 -13.49 2.81
C PRO A 231 19.10 -13.58 3.40
N GLY A 232 20.05 -14.05 2.59
CA GLY A 232 21.43 -14.24 3.01
C GLY A 232 21.65 -15.43 3.95
N ALA A 233 20.66 -16.33 4.12
CA ALA A 233 20.80 -17.55 4.88
C ALA A 233 20.87 -18.76 3.95
N GLU A 234 21.83 -19.63 4.20
CA GLU A 234 21.91 -20.97 3.62
C GLU A 234 20.97 -21.92 4.37
N SER A 235 20.61 -23.05 3.74
CA SER A 235 19.68 -24.03 4.31
C SER A 235 20.11 -24.52 5.69
N HIS A 236 21.39 -24.84 5.89
CA HIS A 236 21.89 -25.32 7.17
C HIS A 236 21.81 -24.30 8.30
N ASP A 237 21.96 -23.00 8.00
CA ASP A 237 21.80 -21.94 8.98
C ASP A 237 20.34 -21.77 9.41
N ALA A 238 19.41 -21.90 8.47
CA ALA A 238 17.98 -21.85 8.75
C ALA A 238 17.56 -23.05 9.63
N VAL A 239 18.00 -24.25 9.27
CA VAL A 239 17.74 -25.48 10.05
C VAL A 239 18.26 -25.33 11.48
N ARG A 240 19.53 -24.98 11.65
CA ARG A 240 20.14 -24.83 12.98
C ARG A 240 19.39 -23.84 13.88
N ARG A 241 18.89 -22.73 13.34
CA ARG A 241 18.10 -21.75 14.11
C ARG A 241 16.76 -22.30 14.54
N LEU A 242 16.06 -23.00 13.64
CA LEU A 242 14.76 -23.58 13.94
C LEU A 242 14.89 -24.77 14.91
N GLU A 243 15.89 -25.62 14.75
CA GLU A 243 16.17 -26.70 15.71
C GLU A 243 16.50 -26.16 17.10
N LYS A 244 17.35 -25.11 17.17
CA LYS A 244 17.61 -24.43 18.44
C LYS A 244 16.32 -23.93 19.08
N MET A 245 15.45 -23.28 18.32
CA MET A 245 14.14 -22.85 18.82
C MET A 245 13.29 -24.02 19.28
N LEU A 246 13.28 -25.13 18.55
CA LEU A 246 12.50 -26.31 18.89
C LEU A 246 12.96 -26.92 20.25
N HIS A 247 14.26 -26.93 20.49
CA HIS A 247 14.84 -27.44 21.76
C HIS A 247 14.69 -26.47 22.92
N GLU A 248 14.76 -25.17 22.66
CA GLU A 248 14.70 -24.09 23.68
C GLU A 248 13.30 -23.45 23.78
N CYS A 249 12.31 -23.99 23.07
CA CYS A 249 10.97 -23.40 23.04
C CYS A 249 10.33 -23.45 24.43
N THR A 250 10.09 -22.27 24.97
CA THR A 250 9.45 -22.07 26.29
C THR A 250 7.97 -21.73 26.17
N VAL A 251 7.41 -21.79 24.95
CA VAL A 251 5.98 -21.64 24.78
C VAL A 251 5.30 -22.91 25.26
N LEU A 252 4.45 -22.75 26.25
CA LEU A 252 3.71 -23.86 26.81
C LEU A 252 2.27 -23.81 26.36
N GLU A 253 1.67 -24.97 26.17
CA GLU A 253 0.22 -25.09 26.14
C GLU A 253 -0.38 -24.69 27.48
N PRO A 254 -1.68 -24.40 27.57
CA PRO A 254 -2.31 -23.97 28.83
C PRO A 254 -2.19 -24.98 29.98
N ASP A 255 -1.98 -26.26 29.66
CA ASP A 255 -1.74 -27.34 30.61
C ASP A 255 -0.26 -27.55 31.00
N GLY A 256 0.64 -26.67 30.52
CA GLY A 256 2.06 -26.73 30.81
C GLY A 256 2.87 -27.67 29.92
N VAL A 257 2.26 -28.26 28.90
CA VAL A 257 2.97 -29.10 27.92
C VAL A 257 3.78 -28.20 26.98
N PRO A 258 5.06 -28.53 26.70
CA PRO A 258 5.84 -27.79 25.72
C PRO A 258 5.20 -27.85 24.32
N LEU A 259 5.02 -26.69 23.71
CA LEU A 259 4.55 -26.58 22.34
C LEU A 259 5.66 -27.01 21.38
N THR A 260 5.34 -27.87 20.42
CA THR A 260 6.26 -28.25 19.35
C THR A 260 5.76 -27.74 18.00
N PHE A 261 6.65 -27.75 17.01
CA PHE A 261 6.31 -27.41 15.64
C PHE A 261 7.07 -28.32 14.66
N SER A 262 6.52 -28.45 13.46
CA SER A 262 7.18 -29.09 12.33
C SER A 262 7.54 -28.03 11.30
N ALA A 263 8.74 -28.12 10.73
CA ALA A 263 9.18 -27.14 9.73
C ALA A 263 9.85 -27.81 8.53
N GLY A 264 9.67 -27.17 7.36
CA GLY A 264 10.39 -27.52 6.14
C GLY A 264 11.19 -26.33 5.63
N VAL A 265 12.46 -26.53 5.36
CA VAL A 265 13.38 -25.51 4.84
C VAL A 265 13.71 -25.79 3.38
N ALA A 266 13.67 -24.73 2.55
CA ALA A 266 14.11 -24.79 1.16
C ALA A 266 15.03 -23.61 0.85
N GLU A 267 16.08 -23.85 0.05
CA GLU A 267 17.08 -22.88 -0.35
C GLU A 267 17.14 -22.75 -1.87
N ARG A 268 17.20 -21.52 -2.35
CA ARG A 268 17.20 -21.20 -3.78
C ARG A 268 18.31 -21.91 -4.57
N GLY A 269 19.54 -21.88 -4.05
CA GLY A 269 20.72 -22.42 -4.72
C GLY A 269 20.74 -23.94 -4.74
N THR A 270 20.71 -24.52 -3.57
CA THR A 270 20.78 -25.98 -3.36
C THR A 270 19.61 -26.73 -3.99
N ASP A 271 18.42 -26.14 -3.92
CA ASP A 271 17.20 -26.74 -4.47
C ASP A 271 16.90 -26.33 -5.92
N ALA A 272 17.78 -25.55 -6.55
CA ALA A 272 17.67 -25.09 -7.93
C ALA A 272 16.29 -24.49 -8.29
N SER A 273 15.65 -23.80 -7.32
CA SER A 273 14.32 -23.24 -7.51
C SER A 273 14.33 -22.06 -8.45
N SER A 274 13.44 -22.06 -9.44
CA SER A 274 13.36 -21.06 -10.50
C SER A 274 12.57 -19.81 -10.11
N ASN A 275 11.68 -19.92 -9.13
CA ASN A 275 10.80 -18.84 -8.67
C ASN A 275 10.48 -19.00 -7.18
N PRO A 276 10.05 -17.92 -6.50
CA PRO A 276 9.78 -17.95 -5.06
C PRO A 276 8.60 -18.86 -4.69
N GLU A 277 7.60 -19.00 -5.55
CA GLU A 277 6.43 -19.87 -5.31
C GLU A 277 6.84 -21.35 -5.26
N ALA A 278 7.71 -21.78 -6.18
CA ALA A 278 8.23 -23.13 -6.19
C ALA A 278 9.06 -23.43 -4.92
N LEU A 279 9.82 -22.43 -4.44
CA LEU A 279 10.59 -22.55 -3.22
C LEU A 279 9.69 -22.72 -1.99
N VAL A 280 8.64 -21.93 -1.87
CA VAL A 280 7.65 -22.06 -0.79
C VAL A 280 6.94 -23.41 -0.85
N ALA A 281 6.53 -23.85 -2.05
CA ALA A 281 5.89 -25.16 -2.22
C ALA A 281 6.82 -26.33 -1.84
N LEU A 282 8.13 -26.18 -2.03
CA LEU A 282 9.11 -27.18 -1.60
C LEU A 282 9.25 -27.18 -0.07
N ALA A 283 9.33 -26.01 0.55
CA ALA A 283 9.37 -25.90 2.00
C ALA A 283 8.10 -26.49 2.64
N ASP A 284 6.93 -26.26 2.04
CA ASP A 284 5.65 -26.82 2.50
C ASP A 284 5.65 -28.36 2.44
N ARG A 285 6.12 -28.96 1.35
CA ARG A 285 6.26 -30.42 1.25
C ARG A 285 7.17 -30.97 2.34
N ARG A 286 8.32 -30.36 2.60
CA ARG A 286 9.26 -30.76 3.65
C ARG A 286 8.67 -30.60 5.06
N MET A 287 7.88 -29.58 5.30
CA MET A 287 7.12 -29.44 6.55
C MET A 287 6.13 -30.61 6.72
N TYR A 288 5.45 -31.01 5.65
CA TYR A 288 4.58 -32.17 5.70
C TYR A 288 5.35 -33.48 5.94
N GLU A 289 6.56 -33.64 5.37
CA GLU A 289 7.47 -34.76 5.66
C GLU A 289 7.86 -34.78 7.15
N ALA A 290 8.19 -33.64 7.75
CA ALA A 290 8.45 -33.48 9.17
C ALA A 290 7.26 -33.99 10.02
N LYS A 291 6.04 -33.56 9.66
CA LYS A 291 4.81 -34.00 10.32
C LYS A 291 4.59 -35.52 10.20
N ALA A 292 4.87 -36.10 9.02
CA ALA A 292 4.73 -37.54 8.77
C ALA A 292 5.80 -38.39 9.50
N ALA A 293 7.00 -37.84 9.69
CA ALA A 293 8.10 -38.51 10.39
C ALA A 293 7.99 -38.55 11.92
N GLY A 294 6.92 -37.98 12.49
CA GLY A 294 6.69 -37.99 13.94
C GLY A 294 6.58 -36.61 14.58
N ARG A 295 6.57 -35.51 13.77
CA ARG A 295 6.50 -34.13 14.22
C ARG A 295 7.75 -33.65 14.98
N ALA A 296 7.68 -32.46 15.58
CA ALA A 296 8.76 -31.86 16.39
C ALA A 296 10.14 -31.97 15.69
N SER A 297 10.18 -31.61 14.42
CA SER A 297 11.41 -31.75 13.58
C SER A 297 11.45 -30.70 12.46
N VAL A 298 12.66 -30.49 11.95
CA VAL A 298 12.95 -29.60 10.83
C VAL A 298 13.52 -30.43 9.68
N VAL A 299 12.90 -30.39 8.51
CA VAL A 299 13.36 -31.11 7.30
C VAL A 299 13.89 -30.12 6.27
N ALA A 300 15.06 -30.39 5.72
CA ALA A 300 15.68 -29.66 4.63
C ALA A 300 16.05 -30.58 3.47
N GLY A 301 16.51 -29.98 2.36
CA GLY A 301 17.07 -30.75 1.25
C GLY A 301 18.43 -31.37 1.57
N PRO A 302 18.90 -32.25 0.70
CA PRO A 302 20.27 -32.75 0.81
C PRO A 302 21.26 -31.58 0.75
N THR A 303 22.22 -31.61 1.69
CA THR A 303 23.34 -30.64 1.77
C THR A 303 24.36 -30.88 0.67
#